data_42a29e7eee066392521b1ce6b12bfc4c
#
_entry.id   42a29e7eee066392521b1ce6b12bfc4c
#
_cell.length_a   1.000
_cell.length_b   1.000
_cell.length_c   1.000
_cell.angle_alpha   90.00
_cell.angle_beta   90.00
_cell.angle_gamma   90.00
#
_symmetry.space_group_name_H-M   'P 1'
#
loop_
_entity.id
_entity.type
_entity.pdbx_description
1 polymer ?
#
loop_
_entity_poly.entity_id
_entity_poly.type
_entity_poly.pdbx_seq_one_letter_code
_entity_poly.pdbx_strand_id
1 'polypeptide(L)'
;MSDRMRVARAYEVSLFAGRMDEVVAALTEDVVYWVAGAPPIGGEWRGRDAVLRAMSGREPGLGAADWGYEEVWREWYEADERVIVEIRERSWLRPAPEDVMDQRTCVVLKFRGDRICELRDYTDAAIYEAFLARHRSQLPKFTPG
;
A
#
# COMPACT_ATOMS: atom_id res chain seq x y z
N MET A 1 21.67 -3.81 -10.55
CA MET A 1 20.40 -4.00 -9.83
C MET A 1 20.23 -5.48 -9.52
N SER A 2 20.01 -5.82 -8.25
CA SER A 2 19.81 -7.21 -7.84
C SER A 2 18.47 -7.76 -8.35
N ASP A 3 18.32 -9.10 -8.31
CA ASP A 3 17.08 -9.75 -8.68
C ASP A 3 15.93 -9.36 -7.74
N ARG A 4 16.20 -9.24 -6.44
CA ARG A 4 15.23 -8.79 -5.45
C ARG A 4 14.74 -7.38 -5.74
N MET A 5 15.64 -6.46 -6.04
CA MET A 5 15.28 -5.09 -6.40
C MET A 5 14.41 -5.08 -7.66
N ARG A 6 14.73 -5.90 -8.64
CA ARG A 6 13.93 -6.02 -9.86
C ARG A 6 12.52 -6.54 -9.58
N VAL A 7 12.41 -7.58 -8.74
CA VAL A 7 11.11 -8.13 -8.31
C VAL A 7 10.31 -7.11 -7.52
N ALA A 8 10.94 -6.40 -6.58
CA ALA A 8 10.28 -5.38 -5.76
C ALA A 8 9.69 -4.25 -6.62
N ARG A 9 10.47 -3.75 -7.57
CA ARG A 9 10.00 -2.69 -8.49
C ARG A 9 8.87 -3.17 -9.39
N ALA A 10 8.98 -4.37 -9.93
CA ALA A 10 7.93 -4.97 -10.76
C ALA A 10 6.63 -5.19 -9.96
N TYR A 11 6.75 -5.66 -8.72
CA TYR A 11 5.62 -5.82 -7.81
C TYR A 11 4.86 -4.51 -7.59
N GLU A 12 5.57 -3.42 -7.27
CA GLU A 12 4.96 -2.11 -7.08
C GLU A 12 4.23 -1.63 -8.35
N VAL A 13 4.86 -1.74 -9.50
CA VAL A 13 4.25 -1.37 -10.78
C VAL A 13 2.98 -2.19 -11.04
N SER A 14 3.04 -3.49 -10.80
CA SER A 14 1.90 -4.39 -11.01
C SER A 14 0.75 -4.10 -10.06
N LEU A 15 1.07 -3.79 -8.79
CA LEU A 15 0.08 -3.44 -7.76
C LEU A 15 -0.69 -2.18 -8.16
N PHE A 16 0.01 -1.11 -8.52
CA PHE A 16 -0.63 0.15 -8.96
C PHE A 16 -1.39 0.02 -10.28
N ALA A 17 -0.94 -0.87 -11.17
CA ALA A 17 -1.62 -1.13 -12.44
C ALA A 17 -2.81 -2.11 -12.31
N GLY A 18 -3.02 -2.70 -11.13
CA GLY A 18 -4.07 -3.68 -10.91
C GLY A 18 -3.82 -5.05 -11.56
N ARG A 19 -2.57 -5.34 -11.91
CA ARG A 19 -2.19 -6.65 -12.49
C ARG A 19 -2.00 -7.68 -11.39
N MET A 20 -3.10 -8.16 -10.84
CA MET A 20 -3.10 -8.99 -9.63
C MET A 20 -2.43 -10.36 -9.82
N ASP A 21 -2.45 -10.92 -11.01
CA ASP A 21 -1.74 -12.18 -11.30
C ASP A 21 -0.23 -12.04 -11.11
N GLU A 22 0.32 -10.90 -11.54
CA GLU A 22 1.74 -10.60 -11.35
C GLU A 22 2.07 -10.33 -9.87
N VAL A 23 1.16 -9.65 -9.15
CA VAL A 23 1.29 -9.45 -7.71
C VAL A 23 1.33 -10.77 -6.98
N VAL A 24 0.39 -11.68 -7.27
CA VAL A 24 0.34 -13.03 -6.70
C VAL A 24 1.64 -13.80 -6.94
N ALA A 25 2.17 -13.74 -8.16
CA ALA A 25 3.39 -14.44 -8.53
C ALA A 25 4.62 -13.95 -7.75
N ALA A 26 4.62 -12.70 -7.31
CA ALA A 26 5.70 -12.11 -6.52
C ALA A 26 5.65 -12.47 -5.04
N LEU A 27 4.52 -12.99 -4.53
CA LEU A 27 4.32 -13.27 -3.11
C LEU A 27 4.46 -14.76 -2.80
N THR A 28 4.98 -15.09 -1.60
CA THR A 28 4.90 -16.47 -1.08
C THR A 28 3.47 -16.77 -0.65
N GLU A 29 3.12 -18.05 -0.55
CA GLU A 29 1.77 -18.47 -0.09
C GLU A 29 1.49 -18.02 1.35
N ASP A 30 2.51 -18.03 2.19
CA ASP A 30 2.45 -17.66 3.60
C ASP A 30 2.79 -16.19 3.88
N VAL A 31 2.75 -15.34 2.88
CA VAL A 31 3.09 -13.93 3.01
C VAL A 31 2.33 -13.25 4.14
N VAL A 32 3.00 -12.36 4.86
CA VAL A 32 2.41 -11.54 5.92
C VAL A 32 2.44 -10.09 5.47
N TYR A 33 1.31 -9.41 5.62
CA TYR A 33 1.18 -7.99 5.32
C TYR A 33 0.78 -7.25 6.59
N TRP A 34 1.62 -6.33 7.00
CA TRP A 34 1.39 -5.48 8.17
C TRP A 34 1.33 -4.01 7.75
N VAL A 35 0.36 -3.29 8.26
CA VAL A 35 0.16 -1.86 8.02
C VAL A 35 0.06 -1.14 9.34
N ALA A 36 0.79 -0.03 9.48
CA ALA A 36 0.76 0.81 10.68
C ALA A 36 -0.62 1.41 10.92
N GLY A 37 -0.95 1.59 12.18
CA GLY A 37 -2.21 2.20 12.63
C GLY A 37 -3.21 1.20 13.19
N ALA A 38 -4.28 1.74 13.74
CA ALA A 38 -5.39 0.95 14.25
C ALA A 38 -6.36 0.57 13.12
N PRO A 39 -7.13 -0.52 13.26
CA PRO A 39 -8.20 -0.82 12.30
C PRO A 39 -9.20 0.35 12.16
N PRO A 40 -9.74 0.61 10.97
CA PRO A 40 -9.63 -0.18 9.73
C PRO A 40 -8.40 0.13 8.87
N ILE A 41 -7.59 1.12 9.23
CA ILE A 41 -6.43 1.56 8.44
C ILE A 41 -5.30 0.56 8.53
N GLY A 42 -4.88 0.23 9.75
CA GLY A 42 -3.79 -0.69 10.04
C GLY A 42 -4.26 -2.08 10.42
N GLY A 43 -3.32 -3.00 10.50
CA GLY A 43 -3.57 -4.38 10.90
C GLY A 43 -2.53 -5.34 10.35
N GLU A 44 -2.77 -6.62 10.57
CA GLU A 44 -1.93 -7.69 10.06
C GLU A 44 -2.81 -8.73 9.35
N TRP A 45 -2.39 -9.12 8.15
CA TRP A 45 -3.05 -10.13 7.34
C TRP A 45 -2.05 -11.22 7.01
N ARG A 46 -2.45 -12.48 7.16
CA ARG A 46 -1.60 -13.64 6.97
C ARG A 46 -2.13 -14.52 5.86
N GLY A 47 -1.23 -14.94 4.98
CA GLY A 47 -1.52 -15.75 3.81
C GLY A 47 -1.91 -14.91 2.60
N ARG A 48 -1.61 -15.44 1.43
CA ARG A 48 -1.77 -14.75 0.13
C ARG A 48 -3.20 -14.28 -0.09
N ASP A 49 -4.20 -15.11 0.19
CA ASP A 49 -5.60 -14.75 -0.05
C ASP A 49 -6.07 -13.61 0.85
N ALA A 50 -5.70 -13.65 2.13
CA ALA A 50 -6.02 -12.59 3.07
C ALA A 50 -5.34 -11.27 2.68
N VAL A 51 -4.07 -11.33 2.27
CA VAL A 51 -3.30 -10.17 1.83
C VAL A 51 -3.93 -9.54 0.58
N LEU A 52 -4.32 -10.35 -0.39
CA LEU A 52 -4.96 -9.85 -1.61
C LEU A 52 -6.32 -9.19 -1.33
N ARG A 53 -7.11 -9.76 -0.42
CA ARG A 53 -8.36 -9.14 0.01
C ARG A 53 -8.12 -7.79 0.69
N ALA A 54 -7.11 -7.71 1.55
CA ALA A 54 -6.75 -6.47 2.21
C ALA A 54 -6.30 -5.39 1.22
N MET A 55 -5.50 -5.76 0.24
CA MET A 55 -5.02 -4.82 -0.78
C MET A 55 -6.12 -4.30 -1.69
N SER A 56 -7.07 -5.16 -2.07
CA SER A 56 -8.19 -4.77 -2.93
C SER A 56 -9.31 -4.02 -2.20
N GLY A 57 -9.42 -4.17 -0.87
CA GLY A 57 -10.44 -3.52 -0.04
C GLY A 57 -9.94 -2.35 0.80
N ARG A 58 -8.71 -1.92 0.60
CA ARG A 58 -8.04 -0.93 1.48
C ARG A 58 -8.65 0.47 1.45
N GLU A 59 -9.27 0.82 0.36
CA GLU A 59 -9.89 2.13 0.22
C GLU A 59 -11.41 1.95 0.23
N PRO A 60 -12.03 2.01 1.43
CA PRO A 60 -13.45 1.73 1.54
C PRO A 60 -14.25 2.71 0.69
N GLY A 61 -14.81 2.17 -0.36
CA GLY A 61 -15.86 2.80 -1.11
C GLY A 61 -15.48 3.89 -2.09
N LEU A 62 -14.20 4.21 -2.22
CA LEU A 62 -13.72 5.07 -3.29
C LEU A 62 -12.93 4.22 -4.26
N GLY A 63 -13.40 4.13 -5.48
CA GLY A 63 -12.62 3.55 -6.57
C GLY A 63 -11.38 4.39 -6.84
N ALA A 64 -10.38 3.81 -7.49
CA ALA A 64 -9.15 4.51 -7.86
C ALA A 64 -9.43 5.80 -8.67
N ALA A 65 -10.56 5.87 -9.37
CA ALA A 65 -10.99 7.03 -10.15
C ALA A 65 -11.34 8.25 -9.28
N ASP A 66 -11.65 8.05 -8.00
CA ASP A 66 -12.04 9.13 -7.09
C ASP A 66 -10.85 9.80 -6.41
N TRP A 67 -9.67 9.23 -6.56
CA TRP A 67 -8.43 9.77 -6.00
C TRP A 67 -7.59 10.45 -7.07
N GLY A 68 -7.09 11.64 -6.73
CA GLY A 68 -5.95 12.25 -7.41
C GLY A 68 -4.67 11.86 -6.66
N TYR A 69 -3.57 11.73 -7.38
CA TYR A 69 -2.31 11.24 -6.84
C TYR A 69 -1.13 11.87 -7.55
N GLU A 70 -0.12 12.25 -6.78
CA GLU A 70 1.16 12.74 -7.28
C GLU A 70 2.28 12.13 -6.45
N GLU A 71 3.20 11.44 -7.10
CA GLU A 71 4.43 11.00 -6.46
C GLU A 71 5.46 12.12 -6.53
N VAL A 72 5.89 12.62 -5.36
CA VAL A 72 6.88 13.70 -5.29
C VAL A 72 8.28 13.15 -5.47
N TRP A 73 8.59 12.06 -4.77
CA TRP A 73 9.84 11.33 -4.96
C TRP A 73 9.70 9.90 -4.42
N ARG A 74 10.62 9.05 -4.88
CA ARG A 74 10.74 7.65 -4.46
C ARG A 74 12.20 7.27 -4.41
N GLU A 75 12.62 6.63 -3.32
CA GLU A 75 13.98 6.12 -3.14
C GLU A 75 13.94 4.65 -2.74
N TRP A 76 14.86 3.89 -3.29
CA TRP A 76 14.98 2.47 -3.08
C TRP A 76 16.28 2.12 -2.41
N TYR A 77 16.21 1.21 -1.44
CA TYR A 77 17.37 0.71 -0.70
C TYR A 77 17.30 -0.80 -0.66
N GLU A 78 18.47 -1.42 -0.56
CA GLU A 78 18.58 -2.86 -0.40
C GLU A 78 19.50 -3.16 0.78
N ALA A 79 19.06 -4.06 1.66
CA ALA A 79 19.80 -4.49 2.83
C ALA A 79 19.50 -5.96 3.13
N ASP A 80 20.51 -6.82 3.01
CA ASP A 80 20.36 -8.25 3.20
C ASP A 80 19.24 -8.84 2.31
N GLU A 81 18.25 -9.45 2.96
CA GLU A 81 17.10 -10.04 2.28
C GLU A 81 15.89 -9.09 2.17
N ARG A 82 16.14 -7.78 2.32
CA ARG A 82 15.09 -6.75 2.28
C ARG A 82 15.32 -5.75 1.18
N VAL A 83 14.23 -5.34 0.58
CA VAL A 83 14.18 -4.14 -0.24
C VAL A 83 13.28 -3.14 0.47
N ILE A 84 13.74 -1.91 0.57
CA ILE A 84 13.03 -0.85 1.26
C ILE A 84 12.74 0.25 0.24
N VAL A 85 11.53 0.77 0.24
CA VAL A 85 11.17 1.93 -0.56
C VAL A 85 10.60 3.02 0.33
N GLU A 86 11.16 4.21 0.21
CA GLU A 86 10.60 5.42 0.78
C GLU A 86 9.89 6.20 -0.30
N ILE A 87 8.70 6.68 0.00
CA ILE A 87 7.85 7.40 -0.95
C ILE A 87 7.33 8.66 -0.27
N ARG A 88 7.43 9.79 -0.93
CA ARG A 88 6.62 10.96 -0.61
C ARG A 88 5.58 11.14 -1.68
N GLU A 89 4.34 11.17 -1.26
CA GLU A 89 3.19 11.25 -2.14
C GLU A 89 2.19 12.29 -1.65
N ARG A 90 1.48 12.89 -2.59
CA ARG A 90 0.37 13.79 -2.33
C ARG A 90 -0.86 13.19 -2.96
N SER A 91 -1.94 13.11 -2.20
CA SER A 91 -3.20 12.56 -2.68
C SER A 91 -4.36 13.42 -2.20
N TRP A 92 -5.44 13.37 -2.93
CA TRP A 92 -6.65 14.13 -2.65
C TRP A 92 -7.86 13.40 -3.21
N LEU A 93 -9.03 13.72 -2.68
CA LEU A 93 -10.27 13.30 -3.30
C LEU A 93 -10.61 14.25 -4.44
N ARG A 94 -10.95 13.74 -5.61
CA ARG A 94 -11.26 14.58 -6.79
C ARG A 94 -12.39 15.58 -6.55
N PRO A 95 -13.45 15.26 -5.76
CA PRO A 95 -14.45 16.24 -5.40
C PRO A 95 -13.98 17.37 -4.48
N ALA A 96 -12.84 17.19 -3.79
CA ALA A 96 -12.27 18.16 -2.85
C ALA A 96 -10.76 18.32 -3.07
N PRO A 97 -10.31 18.77 -4.25
CA PRO A 97 -8.89 18.77 -4.62
C PRO A 97 -8.03 19.76 -3.84
N GLU A 98 -8.64 20.69 -3.13
CA GLU A 98 -7.94 21.66 -2.29
C GLU A 98 -7.44 21.07 -0.97
N ASP A 99 -8.01 19.96 -0.50
CA ASP A 99 -7.53 19.26 0.69
C ASP A 99 -6.58 18.13 0.29
N VAL A 100 -5.30 18.45 0.31
CA VAL A 100 -4.22 17.55 -0.11
C VAL A 100 -3.63 16.86 1.11
N MET A 101 -3.59 15.55 1.08
CA MET A 101 -2.87 14.73 2.04
C MET A 101 -1.44 14.52 1.53
N ASP A 102 -0.46 15.10 2.23
CA ASP A 102 0.97 14.98 1.93
C ASP A 102 1.58 13.98 2.90
N GLN A 103 1.98 12.82 2.40
CA GLN A 103 2.45 11.71 3.23
C GLN A 103 3.83 11.25 2.83
N ARG A 104 4.53 10.69 3.83
CA ARG A 104 5.72 9.87 3.62
C ARG A 104 5.40 8.46 4.09
N THR A 105 5.73 7.50 3.24
CA THR A 105 5.51 6.09 3.48
C THR A 105 6.82 5.35 3.29
N CYS A 106 7.10 4.40 4.19
CA CYS A 106 8.21 3.48 4.06
C CYS A 106 7.65 2.07 4.00
N VAL A 107 7.95 1.35 2.94
CA VAL A 107 7.54 -0.05 2.79
C VAL A 107 8.77 -0.93 2.82
N VAL A 108 8.76 -1.93 3.70
CA VAL A 108 9.82 -2.92 3.83
C VAL A 108 9.32 -4.24 3.26
N LEU A 109 9.98 -4.70 2.18
CA LEU A 109 9.69 -5.97 1.53
C LEU A 109 10.77 -6.98 1.92
N LYS A 110 10.41 -8.01 2.65
CA LYS A 110 11.31 -9.10 3.00
C LYS A 110 11.16 -10.24 2.01
N PHE A 111 12.28 -10.80 1.59
CA PHE A 111 12.33 -11.86 0.59
C PHE A 111 12.70 -13.21 1.22
N ARG A 112 12.12 -14.24 0.67
CA ARG A 112 12.56 -15.63 0.80
C ARG A 112 12.83 -16.14 -0.61
N GLY A 113 14.12 -16.29 -0.95
CA GLY A 113 14.50 -16.53 -2.34
C GLY A 113 14.17 -15.33 -3.22
N ASP A 114 13.41 -15.56 -4.26
CA ASP A 114 12.98 -14.55 -5.22
C ASP A 114 11.54 -14.04 -5.01
N ARG A 115 10.92 -14.39 -3.88
CA ARG A 115 9.55 -13.99 -3.56
C ARG A 115 9.47 -13.21 -2.26
N ILE A 116 8.50 -12.32 -2.20
CA ILE A 116 8.22 -11.50 -1.03
C ILE A 116 7.44 -12.33 -0.02
N CYS A 117 7.99 -12.50 1.18
CA CYS A 117 7.34 -13.25 2.27
C CYS A 117 6.78 -12.36 3.37
N GLU A 118 7.14 -11.08 3.38
CA GLU A 118 6.62 -10.12 4.36
C GLU A 118 6.61 -8.72 3.76
N LEU A 119 5.53 -8.00 3.99
CA LEU A 119 5.34 -6.61 3.61
C LEU A 119 5.01 -5.83 4.87
N ARG A 120 5.79 -4.79 5.16
CA ARG A 120 5.52 -3.85 6.24
C ARG A 120 5.34 -2.45 5.67
N ASP A 121 4.18 -1.89 5.88
CA ASP A 121 3.80 -0.57 5.39
C ASP A 121 3.75 0.42 6.56
N TYR A 122 4.74 1.28 6.64
CA TYR A 122 4.86 2.34 7.64
C TYR A 122 4.32 3.66 7.08
N THR A 123 3.04 3.67 6.80
CA THR A 123 2.34 4.91 6.43
C THR A 123 2.11 5.79 7.65
N ASP A 124 1.93 7.10 7.45
CA ASP A 124 1.53 7.99 8.53
C ASP A 124 0.02 7.83 8.80
N ALA A 125 -0.30 6.91 9.69
CA ALA A 125 -1.69 6.56 10.01
C ALA A 125 -2.47 7.76 10.60
N ALA A 126 -1.82 8.63 11.35
CA ALA A 126 -2.46 9.80 11.95
C ALA A 126 -2.92 10.79 10.88
N ILE A 127 -2.09 11.07 9.88
CA ILE A 127 -2.46 11.92 8.75
C ILE A 127 -3.62 11.31 7.98
N TYR A 128 -3.55 10.01 7.70
CA TYR A 128 -4.59 9.29 6.96
C TYR A 128 -5.92 9.28 7.70
N GLU A 129 -5.90 8.97 9.01
CA GLU A 129 -7.09 9.01 9.86
C GLU A 129 -7.75 10.39 9.90
N ALA A 130 -6.95 11.44 10.07
CA ALA A 130 -7.44 12.81 10.09
C ALA A 130 -8.08 13.21 8.76
N PHE A 131 -7.47 12.80 7.65
CA PHE A 131 -8.00 13.04 6.31
C PHE A 131 -9.35 12.33 6.10
N LEU A 132 -9.42 11.03 6.42
CA LEU A 132 -10.67 10.28 6.31
C LEU A 132 -11.78 10.86 7.19
N ALA A 133 -11.44 11.31 8.39
CA ALA A 133 -12.41 11.93 9.29
C ALA A 133 -13.00 13.22 8.71
N ARG A 134 -12.19 14.06 8.05
CA ARG A 134 -12.66 15.29 7.38
C ARG A 134 -13.60 15.00 6.20
N HIS A 135 -13.42 13.87 5.54
CA HIS A 135 -14.18 13.50 4.33
C HIS A 135 -15.20 12.38 4.56
N ARG A 136 -15.48 12.05 5.80
CA ARG A 136 -16.35 10.90 6.15
C ARG A 136 -17.72 10.95 5.50
N SER A 137 -18.30 12.15 5.33
CA SER A 137 -19.61 12.32 4.69
C SER A 137 -19.59 12.07 3.17
N GLN A 138 -18.41 12.13 2.56
CA GLN A 138 -18.20 11.94 1.12
C GLN A 138 -17.76 10.50 0.81
N LEU A 139 -17.35 9.75 1.83
CA LEU A 139 -16.96 8.36 1.69
C LEU A 139 -18.21 7.48 1.79
N PRO A 140 -18.39 6.52 0.89
CA PRO A 140 -19.40 5.48 1.07
C PRO A 140 -19.22 4.82 2.43
N LYS A 141 -20.33 4.46 3.07
CA LYS A 141 -20.27 3.81 4.37
C LYS A 141 -19.47 2.52 4.25
N PHE A 142 -18.36 2.47 4.98
CA PHE A 142 -17.58 1.25 5.09
C PHE A 142 -18.46 0.18 5.75
N THR A 143 -18.75 -0.88 5.01
CA THR A 143 -19.35 -2.08 5.57
C THR A 143 -18.22 -3.08 5.73
N PRO A 144 -17.76 -3.36 6.98
CA PRO A 144 -16.82 -4.44 7.20
C PRO A 144 -17.50 -5.75 6.78
N GLY A 145 -17.01 -6.32 5.69
CA GLY A 145 -17.44 -7.60 5.18
C GLY A 145 -16.47 -8.68 5.54
#